data_9d9fb69605be91ddf49abbb5b02ca0a0
#
_entry.id   9d9fb69605be91ddf49abbb5b02ca0a0
#
_cell.length_a   1.000
_cell.length_b   1.000
_cell.length_c   1.000
_cell.angle_alpha   90.00
_cell.angle_beta   90.00
_cell.angle_gamma   90.00
#
_symmetry.space_group_name_H-M   'P 1'
#
loop_
_entity.id
_entity.type
_entity.pdbx_description
1 polymer ?
#
loop_
_entity_poly.entity_id
_entity_poly.type
_entity_poly.pdbx_seq_one_letter_code
_entity_poly.pdbx_strand_id
1 'polypeptide(L)'
;VVQAANTKVKNMFVFSGTDIRTTPFEVSELGAAYKGNSENMTVQIEQGTNVKLTIPGSEVLGTDLNPDLNTATLVSSLNGGAGLKDGSISITDRAGNSSTVNITSSMTLGNVISAITNASSNITASINSSGNGITVTDTSSVIKNSLTISEVAGGTTASNLGIFGKKDGNIEGADLNATLSTATLISE
;
A
#
# COMPACT_ATOMS: atom_id res chain seq x y z
N VAL A 1 -12.38 -9.16 -6.84
CA VAL A 1 -11.48 -10.24 -6.41
C VAL A 1 -11.91 -10.77 -5.04
N VAL A 2 -11.95 -9.98 -3.97
CA VAL A 2 -12.28 -10.45 -2.59
C VAL A 2 -13.64 -11.14 -2.50
N GLN A 3 -14.65 -10.65 -3.23
CA GLN A 3 -15.98 -11.26 -3.24
C GLN A 3 -15.95 -12.69 -3.83
N ALA A 4 -15.13 -12.91 -4.86
CA ALA A 4 -14.91 -14.24 -5.42
C ALA A 4 -14.07 -15.11 -4.49
N ALA A 5 -13.06 -14.53 -3.83
CA ALA A 5 -12.23 -15.22 -2.84
C ALA A 5 -13.03 -15.66 -1.59
N ASN A 6 -14.13 -15.00 -1.27
CA ASN A 6 -15.03 -15.33 -0.17
C ASN A 6 -16.25 -16.19 -0.61
N THR A 7 -16.12 -16.90 -1.73
CA THR A 7 -17.19 -17.78 -2.23
C THR A 7 -17.48 -18.94 -1.29
N LYS A 8 -18.78 -19.22 -1.12
CA LYS A 8 -19.27 -20.36 -0.33
C LYS A 8 -19.91 -21.42 -1.23
N VAL A 9 -19.65 -22.65 -0.88
CA VAL A 9 -20.36 -23.83 -1.42
C VAL A 9 -20.96 -24.60 -0.26
N LYS A 10 -22.27 -24.82 -0.27
CA LYS A 10 -22.99 -25.49 0.83
C LYS A 10 -22.64 -24.96 2.24
N ASN A 11 -22.60 -23.62 2.36
CA ASN A 11 -22.28 -22.92 3.61
C ASN A 11 -20.83 -23.04 4.10
N MET A 12 -19.91 -23.54 3.28
CA MET A 12 -18.48 -23.67 3.56
C MET A 12 -17.71 -22.72 2.64
N PHE A 13 -16.73 -22.00 3.17
CA PHE A 13 -15.82 -21.22 2.36
C PHE A 13 -14.83 -22.12 1.61
N VAL A 14 -14.63 -21.86 0.33
CA VAL A 14 -13.80 -22.71 -0.54
C VAL A 14 -12.31 -22.46 -0.33
N PHE A 15 -11.94 -21.23 -0.01
CA PHE A 15 -10.55 -20.77 0.05
C PHE A 15 -10.00 -20.56 1.46
N SER A 16 -10.70 -21.02 2.51
CA SER A 16 -10.26 -20.83 3.90
C SER A 16 -9.34 -21.93 4.43
N GLY A 17 -8.88 -22.84 3.56
CA GLY A 17 -8.11 -24.01 3.96
C GLY A 17 -8.99 -25.06 4.62
N THR A 18 -8.60 -25.58 5.78
CA THR A 18 -9.42 -26.52 6.58
C THR A 18 -10.40 -25.79 7.50
N ASP A 19 -10.25 -24.48 7.69
CA ASP A 19 -11.16 -23.65 8.51
C ASP A 19 -12.35 -23.13 7.69
N ILE A 20 -13.18 -24.03 7.21
CA ILE A 20 -14.28 -23.79 6.26
C ILE A 20 -15.37 -22.85 6.74
N ARG A 21 -15.37 -22.44 8.02
CA ARG A 21 -16.34 -21.50 8.61
C ARG A 21 -15.82 -20.09 8.72
N THR A 22 -14.51 -19.89 8.63
CA THR A 22 -13.85 -18.59 8.69
C THR A 22 -13.86 -17.93 7.31
N THR A 23 -14.25 -16.67 7.25
CA THR A 23 -14.19 -15.88 6.01
C THR A 23 -12.74 -15.80 5.54
N PRO A 24 -12.38 -16.28 4.33
CA PRO A 24 -11.00 -16.35 3.88
C PRO A 24 -10.30 -15.01 3.86
N PHE A 25 -10.95 -13.96 3.34
CA PHE A 25 -10.37 -12.63 3.24
C PHE A 25 -11.25 -11.60 3.93
N GLU A 26 -10.67 -10.90 4.89
CA GLU A 26 -11.29 -9.78 5.59
C GLU A 26 -10.80 -8.47 4.99
N VAL A 27 -11.76 -7.62 4.56
CA VAL A 27 -11.46 -6.31 3.96
C VAL A 27 -11.32 -5.28 5.07
N SER A 28 -10.26 -4.50 5.03
CA SER A 28 -10.02 -3.32 5.87
C SER A 28 -9.71 -2.11 5.01
N GLU A 29 -9.49 -0.95 5.63
CA GLU A 29 -9.01 0.26 4.94
C GLU A 29 -7.59 0.07 4.35
N LEU A 30 -6.83 -0.90 4.85
CA LEU A 30 -5.47 -1.22 4.44
C LEU A 30 -5.40 -2.33 3.38
N GLY A 31 -6.52 -2.80 2.85
CA GLY A 31 -6.55 -3.90 1.89
C GLY A 31 -7.36 -5.10 2.38
N ALA A 32 -7.05 -6.28 1.90
CA ALA A 32 -7.74 -7.51 2.28
C ALA A 32 -6.76 -8.57 2.75
N ALA A 33 -6.80 -8.87 4.03
CA ALA A 33 -5.93 -9.85 4.68
C ALA A 33 -6.56 -11.25 4.71
N TYR A 34 -5.74 -12.29 4.49
CA TYR A 34 -6.15 -13.68 4.59
C TYR A 34 -6.30 -14.10 6.07
N LYS A 35 -7.46 -14.70 6.40
CA LYS A 35 -7.81 -15.17 7.75
C LYS A 35 -8.01 -16.69 7.83
N GLY A 36 -7.95 -17.38 6.71
CA GLY A 36 -7.97 -18.83 6.69
C GLY A 36 -6.64 -19.45 7.16
N ASN A 37 -6.51 -20.75 7.03
CA ASN A 37 -5.24 -21.43 7.23
C ASN A 37 -4.67 -21.94 5.89
N SER A 38 -3.39 -22.29 5.87
CA SER A 38 -2.68 -22.79 4.67
C SER A 38 -2.75 -24.31 4.50
N GLU A 39 -3.63 -24.99 5.24
CA GLU A 39 -3.79 -26.42 5.15
C GLU A 39 -4.78 -26.83 4.05
N ASN A 40 -4.52 -27.94 3.38
CA ASN A 40 -5.41 -28.49 2.37
C ASN A 40 -6.33 -29.55 3.00
N MET A 41 -7.61 -29.52 2.67
CA MET A 41 -8.47 -30.67 2.90
C MET A 41 -8.03 -31.81 1.99
N THR A 42 -7.88 -32.98 2.55
CA THR A 42 -7.49 -34.17 1.81
C THR A 42 -8.54 -35.26 1.97
N VAL A 43 -8.70 -36.10 0.96
CA VAL A 43 -9.45 -37.33 1.03
C VAL A 43 -8.55 -38.52 0.74
N GLN A 44 -8.67 -39.54 1.51
CA GLN A 44 -7.99 -40.83 1.26
C GLN A 44 -8.79 -41.60 0.22
N ILE A 45 -8.22 -41.82 -0.96
CA ILE A 45 -8.83 -42.58 -2.06
C ILE A 45 -8.43 -44.06 -2.04
N GLU A 46 -7.27 -44.36 -1.48
CA GLU A 46 -6.79 -45.70 -1.25
C GLU A 46 -5.97 -45.74 0.05
N GLN A 47 -5.69 -46.90 0.58
CA GLN A 47 -4.87 -47.04 1.78
C GLN A 47 -3.48 -46.41 1.56
N GLY A 48 -3.20 -45.32 2.27
CA GLY A 48 -1.96 -44.54 2.17
C GLY A 48 -1.92 -43.47 1.07
N THR A 49 -2.97 -43.36 0.24
CA THR A 49 -3.04 -42.33 -0.85
C THR A 49 -4.05 -41.26 -0.52
N ASN A 50 -3.57 -40.07 -0.21
CA ASN A 50 -4.39 -38.90 0.04
C ASN A 50 -4.35 -37.94 -1.17
N VAL A 51 -5.51 -37.40 -1.56
CA VAL A 51 -5.65 -36.40 -2.62
C VAL A 51 -6.14 -35.09 -2.01
N LYS A 52 -5.52 -33.97 -2.39
CA LYS A 52 -5.96 -32.63 -2.01
C LYS A 52 -7.29 -32.30 -2.67
N LEU A 53 -8.25 -31.84 -1.90
CA LEU A 53 -9.59 -31.42 -2.38
C LEU A 53 -9.71 -29.91 -2.52
N THR A 54 -8.90 -29.15 -1.79
CA THR A 54 -8.96 -27.69 -1.74
C THR A 54 -7.57 -27.09 -1.95
N ILE A 55 -7.56 -25.84 -2.39
CA ILE A 55 -6.36 -24.99 -2.41
C ILE A 55 -6.66 -23.82 -1.49
N PRO A 56 -5.83 -23.53 -0.46
CA PRO A 56 -6.02 -22.37 0.40
C PRO A 56 -5.96 -21.07 -0.39
N GLY A 57 -6.71 -20.06 0.05
CA GLY A 57 -6.70 -18.74 -0.58
C GLY A 57 -5.32 -18.07 -0.55
N SER A 58 -4.54 -18.33 0.50
CA SER A 58 -3.16 -17.86 0.61
C SER A 58 -2.21 -18.40 -0.48
N GLU A 59 -2.48 -19.61 -0.99
CA GLU A 59 -1.70 -20.23 -2.08
C GLU A 59 -2.09 -19.66 -3.45
N VAL A 60 -3.36 -19.27 -3.61
CA VAL A 60 -3.91 -18.81 -4.91
C VAL A 60 -3.80 -17.29 -5.08
N LEU A 61 -4.02 -16.55 -4.00
CA LEU A 61 -4.18 -15.09 -4.03
C LEU A 61 -3.16 -14.35 -3.16
N GLY A 62 -2.31 -15.08 -2.43
CA GLY A 62 -1.43 -14.50 -1.41
C GLY A 62 -2.13 -14.27 -0.07
N THR A 63 -1.39 -13.80 0.91
CA THR A 63 -1.89 -13.54 2.27
C THR A 63 -2.38 -12.10 2.45
N ASP A 64 -1.94 -11.20 1.60
CA ASP A 64 -2.31 -9.80 1.56
C ASP A 64 -2.63 -9.39 0.12
N LEU A 65 -3.82 -8.83 -0.08
CA LEU A 65 -4.26 -8.31 -1.38
C LEU A 65 -4.07 -6.79 -1.50
N ASN A 66 -3.32 -6.19 -0.60
CA ASN A 66 -2.86 -4.82 -0.76
C ASN A 66 -1.69 -4.81 -1.76
N PRO A 67 -1.84 -4.22 -2.96
CA PRO A 67 -0.81 -4.29 -3.97
C PRO A 67 0.39 -3.43 -3.57
N ASP A 68 1.59 -3.99 -3.69
CA ASP A 68 2.81 -3.22 -3.52
C ASP A 68 2.88 -2.06 -4.51
N LEU A 69 3.26 -0.91 -4.01
CA LEU A 69 3.52 0.28 -4.80
C LEU A 69 4.82 0.11 -5.60
N ASN A 70 4.82 0.66 -6.79
CA ASN A 70 6.02 0.79 -7.61
C ASN A 70 6.07 2.17 -8.27
N THR A 71 7.17 2.52 -8.89
CA THR A 71 7.37 3.83 -9.51
C THR A 71 6.43 4.10 -10.69
N ALA A 72 5.83 3.08 -11.28
CA ALA A 72 4.85 3.21 -12.36
C ALA A 72 3.41 3.31 -11.85
N THR A 73 3.15 3.07 -10.54
CA THR A 73 1.81 3.21 -9.95
C THR A 73 1.29 4.63 -10.18
N LEU A 74 0.11 4.76 -10.77
CA LEU A 74 -0.53 6.05 -11.00
C LEU A 74 -1.09 6.61 -9.69
N VAL A 75 -0.91 7.89 -9.43
CA VAL A 75 -1.51 8.55 -8.25
C VAL A 75 -3.05 8.54 -8.28
N SER A 76 -3.65 8.38 -9.47
CA SER A 76 -5.10 8.20 -9.62
C SER A 76 -5.63 6.84 -9.14
N SER A 77 -4.76 5.85 -8.97
CA SER A 77 -5.14 4.52 -8.46
C SER A 77 -4.97 4.38 -6.94
N LEU A 78 -4.39 5.36 -6.27
CA LEU A 78 -4.18 5.35 -4.82
C LEU A 78 -5.49 5.53 -4.05
N ASN A 79 -5.44 5.35 -2.73
CA ASN A 79 -6.57 5.55 -1.81
C ASN A 79 -7.83 4.76 -2.24
N GLY A 80 -7.66 3.47 -2.55
CA GLY A 80 -8.75 2.60 -3.00
C GLY A 80 -9.36 3.00 -4.34
N GLY A 81 -8.60 3.73 -5.19
CA GLY A 81 -9.05 4.24 -6.49
C GLY A 81 -9.71 5.63 -6.43
N ALA A 82 -9.79 6.24 -5.25
CA ALA A 82 -10.22 7.65 -5.15
C ALA A 82 -9.16 8.60 -5.75
N GLY A 83 -7.91 8.14 -5.77
CA GLY A 83 -6.77 8.87 -6.30
C GLY A 83 -6.44 10.15 -5.53
N LEU A 84 -5.51 10.93 -6.10
CA LEU A 84 -5.22 12.28 -5.64
C LEU A 84 -5.80 13.31 -6.62
N LYS A 85 -6.28 14.41 -6.08
CA LYS A 85 -6.58 15.60 -6.86
C LYS A 85 -5.30 16.42 -7.05
N ASP A 86 -5.28 17.20 -8.12
CA ASP A 86 -4.21 18.15 -8.38
C ASP A 86 -4.08 19.12 -7.19
N GLY A 87 -2.85 19.32 -6.74
CA GLY A 87 -2.58 20.19 -5.59
C GLY A 87 -1.09 20.38 -5.35
N SER A 88 -0.77 21.02 -4.24
CA SER A 88 0.61 21.33 -3.88
C SER A 88 0.86 21.01 -2.41
N ILE A 89 2.07 20.59 -2.11
CA ILE A 89 2.56 20.39 -0.75
C ILE A 89 3.74 21.35 -0.50
N SER A 90 3.90 21.78 0.73
CA SER A 90 5.08 22.51 1.19
C SER A 90 5.95 21.58 2.02
N ILE A 91 7.23 21.53 1.70
CA ILE A 91 8.24 20.75 2.42
C ILE A 91 9.25 21.72 3.01
N THR A 92 9.43 21.66 4.32
CA THR A 92 10.46 22.41 5.03
C THR A 92 11.44 21.43 5.65
N ASP A 93 12.71 21.50 5.22
CA ASP A 93 13.78 20.65 5.75
C ASP A 93 14.22 21.12 7.16
N ARG A 94 15.01 20.29 7.84
CA ARG A 94 15.52 20.61 9.19
C ARG A 94 16.48 21.79 9.21
N ALA A 95 17.10 22.13 8.09
CA ALA A 95 17.92 23.34 7.96
C ALA A 95 17.09 24.63 7.84
N GLY A 96 15.78 24.51 7.60
CA GLY A 96 14.81 25.61 7.49
C GLY A 96 14.55 26.06 6.05
N ASN A 97 15.01 25.31 5.04
CA ASN A 97 14.68 25.63 3.65
C ASN A 97 13.29 25.07 3.34
N SER A 98 12.46 25.91 2.72
CA SER A 98 11.10 25.53 2.31
C SER A 98 10.96 25.52 0.80
N SER A 99 10.30 24.52 0.28
CA SER A 99 9.99 24.37 -1.15
C SER A 99 8.55 23.90 -1.34
N THR A 100 7.94 24.30 -2.45
CA THR A 100 6.61 23.85 -2.86
C THR A 100 6.72 22.84 -3.98
N VAL A 101 6.04 21.70 -3.84
CA VAL A 101 5.98 20.63 -4.84
C VAL A 101 4.56 20.54 -5.38
N ASN A 102 4.41 20.66 -6.69
CA ASN A 102 3.14 20.51 -7.38
C ASN A 102 2.94 19.05 -7.78
N ILE A 103 1.78 18.51 -7.49
CA ILE A 103 1.40 17.13 -7.77
C ILE A 103 0.11 17.13 -8.59
N THR A 104 0.09 16.37 -9.67
CA THR A 104 -1.08 16.23 -10.54
C THR A 104 -1.56 14.79 -10.55
N SER A 105 -2.85 14.61 -10.74
CA SER A 105 -3.51 13.31 -10.79
C SER A 105 -3.00 12.39 -11.91
N SER A 106 -2.34 12.96 -12.92
CA SER A 106 -1.74 12.21 -14.04
C SER A 106 -0.32 11.69 -13.76
N MET A 107 0.27 12.07 -12.64
CA MET A 107 1.62 11.61 -12.26
C MET A 107 1.64 10.13 -11.90
N THR A 108 2.80 9.52 -12.05
CA THR A 108 3.13 8.27 -11.38
C THR A 108 3.75 8.54 -10.02
N LEU A 109 3.78 7.51 -9.15
CA LEU A 109 4.45 7.60 -7.85
C LEU A 109 5.94 7.93 -8.00
N GLY A 110 6.60 7.42 -9.05
CA GLY A 110 7.97 7.77 -9.37
C GLY A 110 8.16 9.25 -9.69
N ASN A 111 7.18 9.89 -10.38
CA ASN A 111 7.21 11.33 -10.62
C ASN A 111 7.06 12.11 -9.31
N VAL A 112 6.16 11.69 -8.42
CA VAL A 112 5.96 12.30 -7.09
C VAL A 112 7.23 12.19 -6.25
N ILE A 113 7.81 11.00 -6.14
CA ILE A 113 9.06 10.74 -5.42
C ILE A 113 10.19 11.63 -5.95
N SER A 114 10.32 11.72 -7.28
CA SER A 114 11.34 12.58 -7.91
C SER A 114 11.09 14.06 -7.62
N ALA A 115 9.84 14.51 -7.67
CA ALA A 115 9.49 15.91 -7.38
C ALA A 115 9.79 16.27 -5.91
N ILE A 116 9.49 15.38 -4.96
CA ILE A 116 9.80 15.57 -3.54
C ILE A 116 11.32 15.60 -3.33
N THR A 117 12.06 14.65 -3.91
CA THR A 117 13.52 14.58 -3.79
C THR A 117 14.21 15.82 -4.36
N ASN A 118 13.69 16.35 -5.45
CA ASN A 118 14.24 17.56 -6.09
C ASN A 118 13.86 18.87 -5.37
N ALA A 119 12.97 18.82 -4.38
CA ALA A 119 12.53 19.99 -3.64
C ALA A 119 13.64 20.61 -2.79
N SER A 120 14.56 19.80 -2.28
CA SER A 120 15.74 20.25 -1.53
C SER A 120 16.85 19.21 -1.67
N SER A 121 18.12 19.68 -1.70
CA SER A 121 19.29 18.79 -1.70
C SER A 121 19.41 17.93 -0.42
N ASN A 122 18.68 18.28 0.62
CA ASN A 122 18.66 17.55 1.89
C ASN A 122 17.52 16.55 1.99
N ILE A 123 16.60 16.52 1.03
CA ILE A 123 15.42 15.66 1.07
C ILE A 123 15.59 14.51 0.08
N THR A 124 15.27 13.32 0.53
CA THR A 124 15.10 12.16 -0.33
C THR A 124 13.75 11.52 -0.06
N ALA A 125 13.12 11.00 -1.09
CA ALA A 125 11.89 10.25 -0.98
C ALA A 125 12.06 8.87 -1.63
N SER A 126 11.38 7.88 -1.10
CA SER A 126 11.35 6.51 -1.63
C SER A 126 10.05 5.83 -1.25
N ILE A 127 9.74 4.72 -1.90
CA ILE A 127 8.72 3.79 -1.38
C ILE A 127 9.24 3.22 -0.06
N ASN A 128 8.38 3.13 0.94
CA ASN A 128 8.74 2.59 2.26
C ASN A 128 9.09 1.10 2.20
N SER A 129 9.69 0.57 3.28
CA SER A 129 10.10 -0.83 3.36
C SER A 129 8.94 -1.84 3.31
N SER A 130 7.73 -1.38 3.60
CA SER A 130 6.50 -2.19 3.52
C SER A 130 5.89 -2.21 2.11
N GLY A 131 6.46 -1.47 1.15
CA GLY A 131 5.96 -1.41 -0.22
C GLY A 131 4.65 -0.66 -0.41
N ASN A 132 4.08 -0.04 0.63
CA ASN A 132 2.71 0.47 0.61
C ASN A 132 2.56 1.98 0.85
N GLY A 133 3.64 2.70 1.08
CA GLY A 133 3.64 4.15 1.34
C GLY A 133 4.92 4.83 0.86
N ILE A 134 5.05 6.13 1.16
CA ILE A 134 6.23 6.93 0.83
C ILE A 134 6.98 7.29 2.11
N THR A 135 8.27 7.01 2.16
CA THR A 135 9.17 7.56 3.18
C THR A 135 9.81 8.83 2.65
N VAL A 136 9.78 9.90 3.44
CA VAL A 136 10.53 11.13 3.17
C VAL A 136 11.60 11.29 4.25
N THR A 137 12.86 11.31 3.84
CA THR A 137 14.01 11.38 4.71
C THR A 137 14.72 12.72 4.55
N ASP A 138 15.06 13.34 5.66
CA ASP A 138 15.85 14.57 5.72
C ASP A 138 17.26 14.27 6.22
N THR A 139 18.25 14.55 5.38
CA THR A 139 19.68 14.33 5.62
C THR A 139 20.42 15.61 6.01
N SER A 140 19.71 16.69 6.35
CA SER A 140 20.32 17.97 6.76
C SER A 140 21.31 17.78 7.90
N SER A 141 22.52 18.32 7.74
CA SER A 141 23.54 18.37 8.79
C SER A 141 23.28 19.51 9.79
N VAL A 142 22.58 20.57 9.35
CA VAL A 142 22.17 21.72 10.19
C VAL A 142 20.75 21.51 10.64
N ILE A 143 20.55 21.42 11.95
CA ILE A 143 19.23 21.17 12.56
C ILE A 143 18.76 22.42 13.27
N LYS A 144 17.82 23.14 12.65
CA LYS A 144 17.13 24.30 13.22
C LYS A 144 15.66 23.99 13.54
N ASN A 145 15.07 23.11 12.75
CA ASN A 145 13.66 22.77 12.77
C ASN A 145 13.46 21.25 12.66
N SER A 146 12.23 20.79 12.70
CA SER A 146 11.84 19.44 12.31
C SER A 146 11.51 19.43 10.81
N LEU A 147 11.71 18.31 10.14
CA LEU A 147 11.13 18.07 8.82
C LEU A 147 9.62 18.26 8.90
N THR A 148 9.10 19.15 8.08
CA THR A 148 7.66 19.46 8.06
C THR A 148 7.12 19.36 6.65
N ILE A 149 6.07 18.56 6.48
CA ILE A 149 5.29 18.50 5.22
C ILE A 149 3.88 18.96 5.53
N SER A 150 3.45 19.98 4.81
CA SER A 150 2.16 20.63 5.05
C SER A 150 1.39 20.85 3.75
N GLU A 151 0.09 21.04 3.88
CA GLU A 151 -0.78 21.42 2.77
C GLU A 151 -0.53 22.87 2.33
N VAL A 152 -0.76 23.12 1.04
CA VAL A 152 -0.77 24.46 0.48
C VAL A 152 -2.21 24.85 0.18
N ALA A 153 -2.60 26.08 0.53
CA ALA A 153 -3.90 26.68 0.23
C ALA A 153 -5.13 25.85 0.66
N GLY A 154 -5.03 25.14 1.79
CA GLY A 154 -6.13 24.30 2.30
C GLY A 154 -6.36 23.02 1.50
N GLY A 155 -5.38 22.59 0.74
CA GLY A 155 -5.40 21.28 0.04
C GLY A 155 -5.40 20.08 0.98
N THR A 156 -5.43 18.89 0.40
CA THR A 156 -5.37 17.60 1.10
C THR A 156 -4.33 16.68 0.48
N THR A 157 -3.43 17.21 -0.31
CA THR A 157 -2.47 16.43 -1.11
C THR A 157 -1.47 15.69 -0.25
N ALA A 158 -0.90 16.35 0.78
CA ALA A 158 0.04 15.70 1.70
C ALA A 158 -0.63 14.62 2.55
N SER A 159 -1.87 14.87 3.01
CA SER A 159 -2.67 13.90 3.75
C SER A 159 -3.03 12.70 2.91
N ASN A 160 -3.45 12.91 1.66
CA ASN A 160 -3.79 11.84 0.73
C ASN A 160 -2.57 11.04 0.24
N LEU A 161 -1.36 11.62 0.32
CA LEU A 161 -0.08 10.92 0.14
C LEU A 161 0.43 10.25 1.43
N GLY A 162 -0.32 10.36 2.51
CA GLY A 162 0.05 9.77 3.79
C GLY A 162 1.28 10.38 4.46
N ILE A 163 1.81 11.49 3.93
CA ILE A 163 3.08 12.10 4.38
C ILE A 163 2.91 13.43 5.11
N PHE A 164 1.67 13.86 5.37
CA PHE A 164 1.39 15.07 6.13
C PHE A 164 1.91 14.95 7.56
N GLY A 165 2.69 15.93 8.01
CA GLY A 165 3.13 15.95 9.40
C GLY A 165 4.46 16.66 9.64
N LYS A 166 4.94 16.50 10.87
CA LYS A 166 6.19 17.07 11.35
C LYS A 166 6.94 16.06 12.19
N LYS A 167 8.20 15.78 11.86
CA LYS A 167 9.07 14.84 12.59
C LYS A 167 10.54 15.23 12.52
N ASP A 168 11.31 14.75 13.47
CA ASP A 168 12.77 14.95 13.52
C ASP A 168 13.46 13.83 12.73
N GLY A 169 13.62 14.05 11.44
CA GLY A 169 14.32 13.14 10.54
C GLY A 169 13.43 12.58 9.45
N ASN A 170 12.81 11.43 9.66
CA ASN A 170 12.02 10.74 8.65
C ASN A 170 10.53 10.87 8.90
N ILE A 171 9.76 11.07 7.84
CA ILE A 171 8.31 10.87 7.83
C ILE A 171 8.05 9.56 7.08
N GLU A 172 7.58 8.56 7.82
CA GLU A 172 7.05 7.33 7.26
C GLU A 172 5.60 7.56 6.87
N GLY A 173 5.32 7.45 5.59
CA GLY A 173 3.98 7.65 5.07
C GLY A 173 3.05 6.49 5.41
N ALA A 174 1.77 6.82 5.50
CA ALA A 174 0.71 5.83 5.67
C ALA A 174 0.54 4.98 4.41
N ASP A 175 -0.14 3.86 4.54
CA ASP A 175 -0.56 3.02 3.42
C ASP A 175 -1.42 3.80 2.43
N LEU A 176 -1.04 3.77 1.17
CA LEU A 176 -1.72 4.46 0.08
C LEU A 176 -2.79 3.60 -0.61
N ASN A 177 -2.99 2.36 -0.16
CA ASN A 177 -4.05 1.44 -0.59
C ASN A 177 -4.37 1.54 -2.09
N ALA A 178 -3.37 1.19 -2.93
CA ALA A 178 -3.55 1.22 -4.38
C ALA A 178 -4.56 0.17 -4.84
N THR A 179 -5.38 0.49 -5.83
CA THR A 179 -6.32 -0.48 -6.39
C THR A 179 -5.59 -1.57 -7.18
N LEU A 180 -6.04 -2.80 -7.01
CA LEU A 180 -5.62 -3.92 -7.86
C LEU A 180 -6.00 -3.63 -9.31
N SER A 181 -5.04 -3.70 -10.20
CA SER A 181 -5.25 -3.63 -11.65
C SER A 181 -4.87 -4.96 -12.29
N THR A 182 -5.22 -5.13 -13.56
CA THR A 182 -4.79 -6.30 -14.34
C THR A 182 -3.26 -6.35 -14.56
N ALA A 183 -2.58 -5.24 -14.32
CA ALA A 183 -1.12 -5.13 -14.38
C ALA A 183 -0.45 -5.32 -13.00
N THR A 184 -1.23 -5.43 -11.92
CA THR A 184 -0.69 -5.69 -10.58
C THR A 184 -0.20 -7.13 -10.55
N LEU A 185 1.12 -7.30 -10.35
CA LEU A 185 1.70 -8.61 -10.11
C LEU A 185 1.32 -9.03 -8.69
N ILE A 186 0.65 -10.16 -8.56
CA ILE A 186 0.51 -10.83 -7.29
C ILE A 186 1.88 -11.45 -7.03
N SER A 187 2.59 -11.01 -6.01
CA SER A 187 3.91 -11.57 -5.66
C SER A 187 3.76 -13.05 -5.35
N GLU A 188 4.57 -13.87 -6.01
CA GLU A 188 4.73 -15.30 -5.72
C GLU A 188 5.40 -15.53 -4.35
#